data_5b0cace3d2b050c7fa7ba27a5ba935f1
#
_entry.id   5b0cace3d2b050c7fa7ba27a5ba935f1
#
_cell.length_a   1.000
_cell.length_b   1.000
_cell.length_c   1.000
_cell.angle_alpha   90.00
_cell.angle_beta   90.00
_cell.angle_gamma   90.00
#
_symmetry.space_group_name_H-M   'P 1'
#
loop_
_entity.id
_entity.type
_entity.pdbx_description
1 polymer ?
#
loop_
_entity_poly.entity_id
_entity_poly.type
_entity_poly.pdbx_seq_one_letter_code
_entity_poly.pdbx_strand_id
1 'polypeptide(L)'
;MNKKIESIILLIIMFFTITFYIYYKKELQNNNNFIITSNNNKATSESNGLALMIENGYNTHVYEESSNTTWPADTADYKYSMNTTKSGCENGGALTYSLTNKTVTMSGTNTDKCYVYFDRVYRLYSEILADNGGAAAISAKAAPNYNTTATTNELMFATPDDYSTSYFYRGTVTNNFVKFANMCWRVVRVTGNNATKLILYNYNPNNVDNPCDASQAGEFNA
;
A
#
# COMPACT_ATOMS: atom_id res chain seq x y z
N MET A 1 44.02 -33.09 -33.58
CA MET A 1 44.24 -33.02 -32.13
C MET A 1 44.09 -34.42 -31.56
N ASN A 2 44.94 -34.84 -30.65
CA ASN A 2 44.98 -36.24 -30.19
C ASN A 2 43.74 -36.51 -29.32
N LYS A 3 42.91 -37.53 -29.68
CA LYS A 3 41.66 -37.87 -28.97
C LYS A 3 41.80 -37.99 -27.45
N LYS A 4 42.98 -38.38 -26.96
CA LYS A 4 43.31 -38.41 -25.53
C LYS A 4 43.38 -37.02 -24.91
N ILE A 5 43.87 -36.01 -25.64
CA ILE A 5 43.97 -34.62 -25.16
C ILE A 5 42.58 -33.99 -25.10
N GLU A 6 41.72 -34.24 -26.10
CA GLU A 6 40.31 -33.77 -26.10
C GLU A 6 39.54 -34.35 -24.92
N SER A 7 39.71 -35.65 -24.62
CA SER A 7 39.03 -36.28 -23.49
C SER A 7 39.45 -35.69 -22.13
N ILE A 8 40.75 -35.36 -21.99
CA ILE A 8 41.30 -34.76 -20.76
C ILE A 8 40.77 -33.33 -20.60
N ILE A 9 40.70 -32.54 -21.67
CA ILE A 9 40.15 -31.17 -21.64
C ILE A 9 38.67 -31.20 -21.26
N LEU A 10 37.90 -32.15 -21.81
CA LEU A 10 36.45 -32.26 -21.48
C LEU A 10 36.25 -32.64 -20.01
N LEU A 11 37.07 -33.52 -19.44
CA LEU A 11 37.02 -33.87 -18.02
C LEU A 11 37.38 -32.71 -17.11
N ILE A 12 38.36 -31.88 -17.49
CA ILE A 12 38.73 -30.68 -16.73
C ILE A 12 37.61 -29.67 -16.75
N ILE A 13 36.98 -29.41 -17.90
CA ILE A 13 35.83 -28.48 -18.02
C ILE A 13 34.65 -28.98 -17.17
N MET A 14 34.35 -30.28 -17.22
CA MET A 14 33.27 -30.88 -16.42
C MET A 14 33.54 -30.76 -14.91
N PHE A 15 34.79 -30.94 -14.48
CA PHE A 15 35.19 -30.78 -13.09
C PHE A 15 35.06 -29.33 -12.63
N PHE A 16 35.44 -28.34 -13.45
CA PHE A 16 35.28 -26.92 -13.14
C PHE A 16 33.81 -26.51 -13.11
N THR A 17 32.98 -27.02 -13.98
CA THR A 17 31.53 -26.70 -13.96
C THR A 17 30.84 -27.30 -12.74
N ILE A 18 31.22 -28.53 -12.33
CA ILE A 18 30.66 -29.16 -11.12
C ILE A 18 31.13 -28.43 -9.85
N THR A 19 32.41 -28.07 -9.74
CA THR A 19 32.96 -27.35 -8.59
C THR A 19 32.35 -25.93 -8.50
N PHE A 20 32.20 -25.25 -9.63
CA PHE A 20 31.52 -23.95 -9.70
C PHE A 20 30.04 -24.05 -9.29
N TYR A 21 29.31 -25.07 -9.75
CA TYR A 21 27.94 -25.34 -9.37
C TYR A 21 27.79 -25.65 -7.87
N ILE A 22 28.70 -26.46 -7.30
CA ILE A 22 28.70 -26.79 -5.86
C ILE A 22 29.04 -25.55 -5.04
N TYR A 23 30.03 -24.74 -5.47
CA TYR A 23 30.38 -23.48 -4.83
C TYR A 23 29.20 -22.48 -4.85
N TYR A 24 28.58 -22.30 -6.01
CA TYR A 24 27.41 -21.42 -6.18
C TYR A 24 26.21 -21.88 -5.36
N LYS A 25 25.98 -23.21 -5.31
CA LYS A 25 24.89 -23.77 -4.47
C LYS A 25 25.19 -23.62 -2.96
N LYS A 26 26.45 -23.69 -2.56
CA LYS A 26 26.88 -23.50 -1.16
C LYS A 26 26.78 -22.03 -0.75
N GLU A 27 27.08 -21.11 -1.65
CA GLU A 27 26.88 -19.66 -1.42
C GLU A 27 25.40 -19.30 -1.32
N LEU A 28 24.53 -19.91 -2.15
CA LEU A 28 23.07 -19.79 -2.07
C LEU A 28 22.48 -20.40 -0.78
N GLN A 29 23.12 -21.43 -0.22
CA GLN A 29 22.66 -22.04 1.05
C GLN A 29 23.21 -21.34 2.30
N ASN A 30 24.32 -20.60 2.20
CA ASN A 30 24.87 -19.82 3.31
C ASN A 30 24.23 -18.43 3.46
N ASN A 31 23.52 -17.96 2.47
CA ASN A 31 22.65 -16.82 2.62
C ASN A 31 21.36 -17.33 3.27
N ASN A 32 21.19 -17.12 4.57
CA ASN A 32 19.92 -17.32 5.28
C ASN A 32 18.90 -16.31 4.73
N ASN A 33 18.42 -16.56 3.52
CA ASN A 33 17.42 -15.74 2.88
C ASN A 33 16.05 -16.19 3.37
N PHE A 34 15.49 -15.42 4.28
CA PHE A 34 14.09 -15.56 4.67
C PHE A 34 13.24 -14.83 3.63
N ILE A 35 12.40 -15.56 2.90
CA ILE A 35 11.52 -14.99 1.89
C ILE A 35 10.10 -14.98 2.45
N ILE A 36 9.53 -13.79 2.64
CA ILE A 36 8.10 -13.64 2.90
C ILE A 36 7.42 -13.56 1.54
N THR A 37 6.66 -14.58 1.18
CA THR A 37 5.85 -14.58 -0.04
C THR A 37 4.38 -14.36 0.30
N SER A 38 3.65 -13.69 -0.56
CA SER A 38 2.20 -13.46 -0.40
C SER A 38 1.36 -14.72 -0.59
N ASN A 39 1.96 -15.86 -0.92
CA ASN A 39 1.25 -17.12 -1.14
C ASN A 39 1.48 -18.07 0.04
N ASN A 40 0.48 -18.26 0.85
CA ASN A 40 0.08 -19.34 1.79
C ASN A 40 1.12 -20.38 2.30
N ASN A 41 2.39 -20.22 2.08
CA ASN A 41 3.40 -21.09 2.64
C ASN A 41 3.88 -20.49 3.97
N LYS A 42 3.41 -21.11 5.04
CA LYS A 42 3.79 -20.83 6.42
C LYS A 42 5.32 -20.91 6.56
N ALA A 43 5.97 -19.75 6.50
CA ALA A 43 7.35 -19.66 6.94
C ALA A 43 7.35 -19.75 8.48
N THR A 44 8.00 -20.76 9.02
CA THR A 44 8.14 -20.92 10.47
C THR A 44 9.07 -19.82 10.98
N SER A 45 8.54 -18.91 11.79
CA SER A 45 9.18 -17.68 12.24
C SER A 45 10.26 -17.86 13.33
N GLU A 46 10.61 -19.06 13.69
CA GLU A 46 11.36 -19.28 14.93
C GLU A 46 12.90 -19.12 14.81
N SER A 47 13.46 -18.93 13.64
CA SER A 47 14.94 -18.98 13.52
C SER A 47 15.64 -17.69 13.09
N ASN A 48 14.97 -16.68 12.54
CA ASN A 48 15.68 -15.62 11.81
C ASN A 48 15.44 -14.18 12.30
N GLY A 49 14.82 -13.98 13.46
CA GLY A 49 14.69 -12.63 14.05
C GLY A 49 13.95 -11.59 13.19
N LEU A 50 13.09 -12.03 12.25
CA LEU A 50 12.28 -11.13 11.44
C LEU A 50 10.91 -10.94 12.06
N ALA A 51 10.56 -9.70 12.40
CA ALA A 51 9.27 -9.31 12.93
C ALA A 51 8.50 -8.46 11.91
N LEU A 52 7.21 -8.77 11.72
CA LEU A 52 6.31 -7.92 10.96
C LEU A 52 5.56 -6.99 11.91
N MET A 53 5.69 -5.70 11.67
CA MET A 53 5.12 -4.63 12.46
C MET A 53 3.95 -4.02 11.67
N ILE A 54 2.74 -4.21 12.12
CA ILE A 54 1.53 -3.76 11.44
C ILE A 54 0.98 -2.52 12.15
N GLU A 55 0.72 -1.46 11.40
CA GLU A 55 0.12 -0.24 11.95
C GLU A 55 -1.26 -0.54 12.54
N ASN A 56 -1.47 -0.12 13.79
CA ASN A 56 -2.75 -0.24 14.48
C ASN A 56 -3.56 1.06 14.34
N GLY A 57 -4.58 1.02 13.50
CA GLY A 57 -5.41 2.19 13.17
C GLY A 57 -4.92 2.92 11.92
N TYR A 58 -5.55 4.05 11.62
CA TYR A 58 -5.23 4.89 10.48
C TYR A 58 -4.24 5.99 10.86
N ASN A 59 -3.12 6.03 10.15
CA ASN A 59 -2.10 7.08 10.29
C ASN A 59 -1.66 7.35 11.76
N THR A 60 -1.75 6.30 12.58
CA THR A 60 -1.40 6.40 14.00
C THR A 60 0.11 6.33 14.22
N HIS A 61 0.83 5.73 13.27
CA HIS A 61 2.24 5.35 13.38
C HIS A 61 2.55 4.51 14.63
N VAL A 62 1.51 3.88 15.19
CA VAL A 62 1.62 2.90 16.27
C VAL A 62 1.57 1.51 15.64
N TYR A 63 2.57 0.68 15.91
CA TYR A 63 2.72 -0.63 15.27
C TYR A 63 2.67 -1.73 16.32
N GLU A 64 2.02 -2.81 15.97
CA GLU A 64 1.96 -4.04 16.74
C GLU A 64 2.65 -5.17 15.98
N GLU A 65 3.37 -6.02 16.69
CA GLU A 65 4.00 -7.18 16.09
C GLU A 65 2.94 -8.20 15.67
N SER A 66 3.01 -8.63 14.41
CA SER A 66 2.12 -9.64 13.86
C SER A 66 2.63 -11.05 14.17
N SER A 67 1.72 -11.92 14.59
CA SER A 67 2.00 -13.36 14.68
C SER A 67 2.12 -14.03 13.30
N ASN A 68 1.70 -13.33 12.23
CA ASN A 68 1.83 -13.81 10.86
C ASN A 68 3.19 -13.43 10.29
N THR A 69 3.75 -14.33 9.48
CA THR A 69 5.03 -14.16 8.79
C THR A 69 4.86 -13.93 7.28
N THR A 70 3.64 -13.64 6.86
CA THR A 70 3.31 -13.37 5.46
C THR A 70 3.01 -11.89 5.25
N TRP A 71 3.22 -11.39 4.04
CA TRP A 71 2.81 -10.05 3.66
C TRP A 71 1.32 -9.84 3.98
N PRO A 72 0.96 -8.76 4.69
CA PRO A 72 -0.43 -8.56 5.09
C PRO A 72 -1.37 -8.50 3.88
N ALA A 73 -2.51 -9.16 3.98
CA ALA A 73 -3.52 -9.13 2.93
C ALA A 73 -4.29 -7.80 2.96
N ASP A 74 -4.50 -7.20 1.79
CA ASP A 74 -5.35 -6.03 1.64
C ASP A 74 -6.80 -6.36 2.06
N THR A 75 -7.50 -5.38 2.62
CA THR A 75 -8.93 -5.46 2.96
C THR A 75 -9.78 -4.65 1.98
N ALA A 76 -11.10 -4.62 2.19
CA ALA A 76 -11.98 -3.75 1.43
C ALA A 76 -11.65 -2.27 1.65
N ASP A 77 -11.32 -1.89 2.89
CA ASP A 77 -11.19 -0.50 3.31
C ASP A 77 -9.77 0.07 3.14
N TYR A 78 -8.74 -0.75 3.29
CA TYR A 78 -7.36 -0.31 3.24
C TYR A 78 -6.42 -1.34 2.60
N LYS A 79 -5.27 -0.85 2.17
CA LYS A 79 -4.12 -1.66 1.72
C LYS A 79 -3.01 -1.55 2.75
N TYR A 80 -2.18 -2.57 2.79
CA TYR A 80 -0.92 -2.48 3.50
C TYR A 80 0.21 -2.05 2.57
N SER A 81 0.92 -1.00 2.96
CA SER A 81 2.10 -0.52 2.26
C SER A 81 3.33 -0.69 3.14
N MET A 82 4.36 -1.33 2.61
CA MET A 82 5.62 -1.44 3.35
C MET A 82 6.26 -0.07 3.55
N ASN A 83 6.53 0.28 4.81
CA ASN A 83 7.27 1.48 5.16
C ASN A 83 8.78 1.20 5.06
N THR A 84 9.34 1.48 3.89
CA THR A 84 10.73 1.18 3.57
C THR A 84 11.72 2.05 4.36
N THR A 85 11.30 3.22 4.80
CA THR A 85 12.12 4.13 5.60
C THR A 85 12.27 3.66 7.03
N LYS A 86 11.21 3.06 7.59
CA LYS A 86 11.20 2.57 8.97
C LYS A 86 11.73 1.14 9.08
N SER A 87 11.58 0.33 8.02
CA SER A 87 12.01 -1.05 8.02
C SER A 87 13.54 -1.18 8.01
N GLY A 88 14.06 -2.09 8.82
CA GLY A 88 15.52 -2.29 8.92
C GLY A 88 15.91 -3.34 9.94
N CYS A 89 17.20 -3.52 10.12
CA CYS A 89 17.81 -4.49 11.03
C CYS A 89 18.65 -3.79 12.10
N GLU A 90 18.74 -4.38 13.31
CA GLU A 90 19.41 -3.76 14.47
C GLU A 90 20.94 -3.87 14.39
N ASN A 91 21.49 -4.98 13.87
CA ASN A 91 22.90 -5.31 13.98
C ASN A 91 23.63 -5.44 12.63
N GLY A 92 23.22 -4.63 11.65
CA GLY A 92 23.91 -4.54 10.36
C GLY A 92 23.45 -5.54 9.29
N GLY A 93 22.42 -6.31 9.56
CA GLY A 93 21.71 -7.06 8.52
C GLY A 93 21.04 -6.13 7.51
N ALA A 94 20.68 -6.65 6.36
CA ALA A 94 20.00 -5.89 5.32
C ALA A 94 18.68 -6.53 4.93
N LEU A 95 17.70 -5.68 4.58
CA LEU A 95 16.43 -6.07 3.98
C LEU A 95 16.47 -5.76 2.48
N THR A 96 16.16 -6.77 1.69
CA THR A 96 15.89 -6.62 0.26
C THR A 96 14.43 -6.92 0.01
N TYR A 97 13.73 -6.10 -0.77
CA TYR A 97 12.30 -6.27 -0.96
C TYR A 97 11.86 -6.01 -2.40
N SER A 98 10.79 -6.68 -2.79
CA SER A 98 10.05 -6.46 -4.04
C SER A 98 8.60 -6.11 -3.72
N LEU A 99 8.23 -4.87 -3.92
CA LEU A 99 6.86 -4.41 -3.68
C LEU A 99 5.87 -5.06 -4.68
N THR A 100 6.32 -5.31 -5.91
CA THR A 100 5.51 -5.95 -6.95
C THR A 100 5.20 -7.39 -6.60
N ASN A 101 6.21 -8.14 -6.13
CA ASN A 101 6.06 -9.55 -5.79
C ASN A 101 5.62 -9.76 -4.33
N LYS A 102 5.51 -8.68 -3.55
CA LYS A 102 5.21 -8.70 -2.12
C LYS A 102 6.13 -9.65 -1.35
N THR A 103 7.44 -9.51 -1.58
CA THR A 103 8.47 -10.34 -0.93
C THR A 103 9.46 -9.46 -0.18
N VAL A 104 9.92 -9.96 0.98
CA VAL A 104 11.02 -9.39 1.74
C VAL A 104 12.02 -10.50 2.00
N THR A 105 13.28 -10.21 1.78
CA THR A 105 14.39 -11.11 2.05
C THR A 105 15.33 -10.45 3.04
N MET A 106 15.65 -11.15 4.10
CA MET A 106 16.63 -10.72 5.09
C MET A 106 17.97 -11.37 4.78
N SER A 107 19.05 -10.60 4.79
CA SER A 107 20.42 -11.09 4.78
C SER A 107 21.14 -10.57 6.01
N GLY A 108 21.88 -11.41 6.68
CA GLY A 108 22.61 -11.08 7.92
C GLY A 108 22.98 -12.30 8.74
N THR A 109 23.45 -12.06 9.95
CA THR A 109 23.76 -13.16 10.90
C THR A 109 22.47 -13.67 11.55
N ASN A 110 22.47 -14.92 12.01
CA ASN A 110 21.32 -15.54 12.69
C ASN A 110 20.89 -14.85 14.00
N THR A 111 21.71 -13.91 14.50
CA THR A 111 21.46 -13.13 15.73
C THR A 111 20.88 -11.75 15.46
N ASP A 112 20.72 -11.36 14.20
CA ASP A 112 20.17 -10.06 13.86
C ASP A 112 18.64 -10.06 13.98
N LYS A 113 18.09 -8.96 14.47
CA LYS A 113 16.65 -8.69 14.48
C LYS A 113 16.32 -7.65 13.42
N CYS A 114 15.43 -8.02 12.53
CA CYS A 114 14.94 -7.13 11.49
C CYS A 114 13.44 -6.91 11.66
N TYR A 115 13.02 -5.67 11.46
CA TYR A 115 11.62 -5.28 11.55
C TYR A 115 11.14 -4.78 10.20
N VAL A 116 10.02 -5.31 9.73
CA VAL A 116 9.35 -4.88 8.50
C VAL A 116 8.06 -4.20 8.88
N TYR A 117 7.99 -2.90 8.67
CA TYR A 117 6.84 -2.08 9.03
C TYR A 117 5.86 -1.97 7.86
N PHE A 118 4.57 -2.09 8.16
CA PHE A 118 3.48 -1.92 7.21
C PHE A 118 2.52 -0.85 7.70
N ASP A 119 2.38 0.22 6.90
CA ASP A 119 1.40 1.27 7.10
C ASP A 119 0.05 0.85 6.53
N ARG A 120 -1.05 1.27 7.16
CA ARG A 120 -2.39 1.15 6.61
C ARG A 120 -2.67 2.34 5.69
N VAL A 121 -2.78 2.05 4.40
CA VAL A 121 -3.18 3.04 3.39
C VAL A 121 -4.64 2.84 3.07
N TYR A 122 -5.49 3.71 3.57
CA TYR A 122 -6.92 3.62 3.35
C TYR A 122 -7.28 3.94 1.89
N ARG A 123 -8.35 3.36 1.42
CA ARG A 123 -8.89 3.70 0.11
C ARG A 123 -9.61 5.03 0.20
N LEU A 124 -9.50 5.86 -0.82
CA LEU A 124 -10.08 7.20 -0.84
C LEU A 124 -11.56 7.20 -0.45
N TYR A 125 -12.34 6.24 -0.94
CA TYR A 125 -13.76 6.18 -0.57
C TYR A 125 -13.98 5.91 0.92
N SER A 126 -13.16 5.07 1.54
CA SER A 126 -13.27 4.76 2.97
C SER A 126 -12.97 5.99 3.83
N GLU A 127 -11.95 6.76 3.46
CA GLU A 127 -11.63 8.03 4.11
C GLU A 127 -12.79 9.02 3.98
N ILE A 128 -13.30 9.21 2.76
CA ILE A 128 -14.43 10.11 2.51
C ILE A 128 -15.63 9.73 3.40
N LEU A 129 -15.96 8.45 3.48
CA LEU A 129 -17.08 8.01 4.32
C LEU A 129 -16.79 8.21 5.81
N ALA A 130 -15.58 7.90 6.27
CA ALA A 130 -15.17 8.08 7.67
C ALA A 130 -15.23 9.56 8.09
N ASP A 131 -14.73 10.47 7.27
CA ASP A 131 -14.77 11.93 7.50
C ASP A 131 -16.21 12.48 7.58
N ASN A 132 -17.19 11.76 7.03
CA ASN A 132 -18.60 12.12 7.08
C ASN A 132 -19.41 11.30 8.11
N GLY A 133 -18.74 10.68 9.08
CA GLY A 133 -19.35 9.93 10.18
C GLY A 133 -19.55 8.44 9.90
N GLY A 134 -19.09 7.96 8.75
CA GLY A 134 -19.18 6.56 8.33
C GLY A 134 -20.46 6.22 7.56
N ALA A 135 -20.36 5.15 6.76
CA ALA A 135 -21.43 4.70 5.86
C ALA A 135 -22.78 4.50 6.59
N ALA A 136 -22.75 3.92 7.80
CA ALA A 136 -23.95 3.66 8.57
C ALA A 136 -24.65 4.96 9.00
N ALA A 137 -23.90 5.94 9.51
CA ALA A 137 -24.44 7.22 9.94
C ALA A 137 -25.00 8.03 8.75
N ILE A 138 -24.30 8.03 7.62
CA ILE A 138 -24.76 8.68 6.40
C ILE A 138 -26.06 8.04 5.90
N SER A 139 -26.15 6.71 5.89
CA SER A 139 -27.33 5.97 5.43
C SER A 139 -28.54 6.12 6.38
N ALA A 140 -28.30 6.41 7.65
CA ALA A 140 -29.37 6.67 8.63
C ALA A 140 -30.00 8.06 8.51
N LYS A 141 -29.38 8.99 7.76
CA LYS A 141 -29.94 10.33 7.54
C LYS A 141 -31.19 10.25 6.68
N ALA A 142 -32.18 11.08 7.02
CA ALA A 142 -33.34 11.26 6.16
C ALA A 142 -32.91 11.77 4.78
N ALA A 143 -33.63 11.34 3.74
CA ALA A 143 -33.42 11.88 2.40
C ALA A 143 -33.53 13.40 2.35
N PRO A 144 -32.68 14.09 1.60
CA PRO A 144 -32.74 15.54 1.49
C PRO A 144 -34.02 15.98 0.76
N ASN A 145 -34.51 17.18 1.06
CA ASN A 145 -35.59 17.76 0.32
C ASN A 145 -35.09 18.29 -1.03
N TYR A 146 -35.34 17.54 -2.09
CA TYR A 146 -34.89 17.90 -3.44
C TYR A 146 -35.64 19.08 -4.06
N ASN A 147 -36.78 19.50 -3.46
CA ASN A 147 -37.54 20.64 -3.93
C ASN A 147 -37.00 22.00 -3.44
N THR A 148 -35.98 21.97 -2.59
CA THR A 148 -35.34 23.18 -2.08
C THR A 148 -33.86 23.23 -2.52
N THR A 149 -33.40 24.44 -2.85
CA THR A 149 -31.96 24.66 -3.09
C THR A 149 -31.21 24.53 -1.78
N ALA A 150 -30.13 23.73 -1.82
CA ALA A 150 -29.25 23.60 -0.67
C ALA A 150 -28.32 24.80 -0.58
N THR A 151 -28.51 25.64 0.44
CA THR A 151 -27.75 26.88 0.68
C THR A 151 -26.71 26.75 1.78
N THR A 152 -26.73 25.64 2.50
CA THR A 152 -25.79 25.35 3.60
C THR A 152 -25.02 24.09 3.32
N ASN A 153 -23.99 23.83 4.10
CA ASN A 153 -23.27 22.56 4.06
C ASN A 153 -24.16 21.47 4.67
N GLU A 154 -24.83 20.69 3.82
CA GLU A 154 -25.66 19.56 4.24
C GLU A 154 -24.86 18.25 4.36
N LEU A 155 -23.57 18.29 4.05
CA LEU A 155 -22.67 17.14 4.06
C LEU A 155 -23.09 16.02 3.08
N MET A 156 -22.91 14.78 3.48
CA MET A 156 -23.12 13.63 2.65
C MET A 156 -24.46 12.94 2.93
N PHE A 157 -25.10 12.46 1.87
CA PHE A 157 -26.32 11.65 1.88
C PHE A 157 -26.11 10.34 1.14
N ALA A 158 -26.94 9.36 1.44
CA ALA A 158 -26.97 8.07 0.79
C ALA A 158 -28.16 7.96 -0.17
N THR A 159 -27.96 7.26 -1.27
CA THR A 159 -29.01 6.87 -2.23
C THR A 159 -28.57 5.59 -2.95
N PRO A 160 -29.51 4.70 -3.33
CA PRO A 160 -29.13 3.56 -4.14
C PRO A 160 -28.65 4.00 -5.54
N ASP A 161 -27.75 3.22 -6.13
CA ASP A 161 -27.41 3.23 -7.56
C ASP A 161 -27.45 1.81 -8.11
N ASP A 162 -27.01 1.63 -9.35
CA ASP A 162 -27.08 0.32 -10.06
C ASP A 162 -26.26 -0.78 -9.37
N TYR A 163 -25.33 -0.43 -8.50
CA TYR A 163 -24.46 -1.38 -7.81
C TYR A 163 -24.90 -1.65 -6.37
N SER A 164 -25.16 -0.58 -5.59
CA SER A 164 -25.52 -0.67 -4.17
C SER A 164 -25.88 0.73 -3.64
N THR A 165 -25.61 0.97 -2.34
CA THR A 165 -25.71 2.30 -1.74
C THR A 165 -24.57 3.18 -2.22
N SER A 166 -24.89 4.33 -2.78
CA SER A 166 -23.93 5.38 -3.14
C SER A 166 -24.10 6.59 -2.23
N TYR A 167 -23.06 7.40 -2.15
CA TYR A 167 -22.99 8.55 -1.24
C TYR A 167 -22.61 9.80 -2.02
N PHE A 168 -23.32 10.90 -1.81
CA PHE A 168 -23.12 12.14 -2.54
C PHE A 168 -23.19 13.35 -1.61
N TYR A 169 -22.43 14.38 -1.95
CA TYR A 169 -22.45 15.64 -1.24
C TYR A 169 -23.59 16.54 -1.72
N ARG A 170 -24.18 17.32 -0.80
CA ARG A 170 -25.21 18.32 -1.09
C ARG A 170 -24.94 19.61 -0.35
N GLY A 171 -25.20 20.71 -1.02
CA GLY A 171 -25.05 22.05 -0.46
C GLY A 171 -23.67 22.66 -0.65
N THR A 172 -23.38 23.70 0.10
CA THR A 172 -22.13 24.46 0.07
C THR A 172 -21.08 23.73 0.90
N VAL A 173 -20.59 22.61 0.37
CA VAL A 173 -19.65 21.74 1.07
C VAL A 173 -18.23 22.27 0.95
N THR A 174 -17.50 22.32 2.07
CA THR A 174 -16.14 22.85 2.16
C THR A 174 -15.08 21.79 2.42
N ASN A 175 -15.48 20.56 2.78
CA ASN A 175 -14.58 19.46 3.14
C ASN A 175 -14.57 18.30 2.13
N ASN A 176 -14.98 18.54 0.89
CA ASN A 176 -15.04 17.52 -0.15
C ASN A 176 -13.94 17.67 -1.20
N PHE A 177 -12.78 18.14 -0.81
CA PHE A 177 -11.63 18.31 -1.69
C PHE A 177 -10.54 17.29 -1.39
N VAL A 178 -9.84 16.85 -2.44
CA VAL A 178 -8.69 15.96 -2.35
C VAL A 178 -7.57 16.46 -3.23
N LYS A 179 -6.35 16.51 -2.69
CA LYS A 179 -5.14 16.78 -3.46
C LYS A 179 -4.66 15.47 -4.08
N PHE A 180 -4.59 15.45 -5.40
CA PHE A 180 -4.08 14.31 -6.16
C PHE A 180 -3.34 14.78 -7.40
N ALA A 181 -2.20 14.18 -7.71
CA ALA A 181 -1.34 14.54 -8.85
C ALA A 181 -0.99 16.05 -8.89
N ASN A 182 -0.72 16.65 -7.75
CA ASN A 182 -0.42 18.09 -7.56
C ASN A 182 -1.57 19.03 -7.98
N MET A 183 -2.77 18.52 -8.13
CA MET A 183 -3.99 19.27 -8.44
C MET A 183 -5.02 19.12 -7.32
N CYS A 184 -5.98 20.04 -7.26
CA CYS A 184 -7.13 19.92 -6.39
C CYS A 184 -8.32 19.34 -7.14
N TRP A 185 -8.96 18.35 -6.55
CA TRP A 185 -10.15 17.70 -7.08
C TRP A 185 -11.29 17.82 -6.08
N ARG A 186 -12.48 18.03 -6.58
CA ARG A 186 -13.68 17.99 -5.77
C ARG A 186 -14.32 16.63 -5.84
N VAL A 187 -14.58 16.03 -4.67
CA VAL A 187 -15.31 14.79 -4.54
C VAL A 187 -16.79 15.06 -4.80
N VAL A 188 -17.35 14.35 -5.76
CA VAL A 188 -18.77 14.48 -6.12
C VAL A 188 -19.59 13.39 -5.47
N ARG A 189 -19.10 12.14 -5.58
CA ARG A 189 -19.83 10.95 -5.17
C ARG A 189 -18.89 9.78 -4.90
N VAL A 190 -19.27 8.95 -3.96
CA VAL A 190 -18.80 7.57 -3.83
C VAL A 190 -19.92 6.67 -4.36
N THR A 191 -19.63 5.87 -5.37
CA THR A 191 -20.59 4.95 -5.99
C THR A 191 -20.77 3.67 -5.19
N GLY A 192 -21.85 2.94 -5.42
CA GLY A 192 -22.15 1.68 -4.72
C GLY A 192 -21.14 0.56 -4.93
N ASN A 193 -20.25 0.69 -5.94
CA ASN A 193 -19.10 -0.20 -6.13
C ASN A 193 -17.79 0.39 -5.59
N ASN A 194 -17.88 1.36 -4.67
CA ASN A 194 -16.74 1.99 -3.99
C ASN A 194 -15.82 2.84 -4.91
N ALA A 195 -16.25 3.19 -6.10
CA ALA A 195 -15.51 4.14 -6.93
C ALA A 195 -15.79 5.58 -6.48
N THR A 196 -14.75 6.42 -6.43
CA THR A 196 -14.89 7.85 -6.11
C THR A 196 -14.94 8.66 -7.40
N LYS A 197 -16.01 9.42 -7.61
CA LYS A 197 -16.13 10.38 -8.71
C LYS A 197 -15.57 11.73 -8.31
N LEU A 198 -14.63 12.22 -9.09
CA LEU A 198 -13.91 13.47 -8.87
C LEU A 198 -14.18 14.43 -10.05
N ILE A 199 -14.24 15.72 -9.75
CA ILE A 199 -14.19 16.81 -10.74
C ILE A 199 -12.94 17.64 -10.45
N LEU A 200 -12.21 18.01 -11.48
CA LEU A 200 -11.09 18.92 -11.34
C LEU A 200 -11.59 20.28 -10.83
N TYR A 201 -11.01 20.75 -9.73
CA TYR A 201 -11.32 22.02 -9.12
C TYR A 201 -10.24 23.07 -9.42
N ASN A 202 -8.97 22.71 -9.26
CA ASN A 202 -7.83 23.58 -9.53
C ASN A 202 -6.67 22.74 -10.11
N TYR A 203 -6.23 23.07 -11.31
CA TYR A 203 -5.11 22.37 -11.97
C TYR A 203 -3.72 22.83 -11.49
N ASN A 204 -3.69 23.74 -10.50
CA ASN A 204 -2.49 24.24 -9.86
C ASN A 204 -1.48 24.93 -10.84
N PRO A 205 -1.91 25.94 -11.57
CA PRO A 205 -1.06 26.60 -12.59
C PRO A 205 0.18 27.27 -11.99
N ASN A 206 0.11 27.66 -10.72
CA ASN A 206 1.19 28.34 -10.01
C ASN A 206 2.07 27.37 -9.19
N ASN A 207 1.82 26.06 -9.30
CA ASN A 207 2.56 25.01 -8.60
C ASN A 207 2.68 25.26 -7.08
N VAL A 208 1.58 25.64 -6.45
CA VAL A 208 1.51 25.87 -5.00
C VAL A 208 1.42 24.55 -4.24
N ASP A 209 1.88 24.52 -2.98
CA ASP A 209 1.90 23.31 -2.17
C ASP A 209 0.50 22.80 -1.81
N ASN A 210 -0.46 23.71 -1.60
CA ASN A 210 -1.85 23.37 -1.31
C ASN A 210 -2.81 23.96 -2.35
N PRO A 211 -3.01 23.32 -3.50
CA PRO A 211 -3.92 23.81 -4.54
C PRO A 211 -5.41 23.72 -4.14
N CYS A 212 -5.73 23.05 -3.03
CA CYS A 212 -7.10 22.98 -2.49
C CYS A 212 -7.45 24.15 -1.53
N ASP A 213 -6.51 25.02 -1.23
CA ASP A 213 -6.80 26.23 -0.47
C ASP A 213 -7.73 27.15 -1.29
N ALA A 214 -8.79 27.62 -0.68
CA ALA A 214 -9.78 28.49 -1.34
C ALA A 214 -9.17 29.79 -1.86
N SER A 215 -8.10 30.29 -1.22
CA SER A 215 -7.35 31.47 -1.66
C SER A 215 -6.53 31.20 -2.93
N GLN A 216 -6.31 29.94 -3.28
CA GLN A 216 -5.55 29.49 -4.44
C GLN A 216 -6.46 28.92 -5.55
N ALA A 217 -7.78 29.13 -5.44
CA ALA A 217 -8.75 28.64 -6.42
C ALA A 217 -8.36 29.10 -7.84
N GLY A 218 -8.14 28.13 -8.71
CA GLY A 218 -7.83 28.39 -10.12
C GLY A 218 -9.08 28.79 -10.93
N GLU A 219 -8.87 29.09 -12.20
CA GLU A 219 -9.83 29.70 -13.11
C GLU A 219 -11.09 28.88 -13.46
N PHE A 220 -11.34 27.72 -12.83
CA PHE A 220 -12.56 26.95 -13.05
C PHE A 220 -13.75 27.37 -12.16
N ASN A 221 -13.67 28.51 -11.51
CA ASN A 221 -14.77 29.15 -10.82
C ASN A 221 -15.62 30.00 -11.82
N ALA A 222 -16.25 29.32 -12.75
CA ALA A 222 -17.28 29.97 -13.58
C ALA A 222 -18.67 29.45 -13.20
#